data_2409c6a1109fe6c64ab77150d2e454ec
#
_entry.id   2409c6a1109fe6c64ab77150d2e454ec
#
_cell.length_a   1.000
_cell.length_b   1.000
_cell.length_c   1.000
_cell.angle_alpha   90.00
_cell.angle_beta   90.00
_cell.angle_gamma   90.00
#
_symmetry.space_group_name_H-M   'P 1'
#
loop_
_entity.id
_entity.type
_entity.pdbx_description
1 polymer ?
#
loop_
_entity_poly.entity_id
_entity_poly.type
_entity_poly.pdbx_seq_one_letter_code
_entity_poly.pdbx_strand_id
1 'polypeptide(L)'
;MSDGTAVRLEPHEVALLGEGPRAAVTVAVVDLHLRGLVEADLPGTIRARVVDAVEAVGAVQPPSPLAAAVHGCLRVPAAPKALVKDPGIRLAVAVMRIPLAEAGLLRYPLLGATRAARRHVRDLRHEHPLPASRHGLTDHERLLLVALHGEAALRLLVPRFALRAGLVRRAEVGRAALLKDSRRGTNGGGGAFLSCGGGGGGGGGE
;
A
#
# COMPACT_ATOMS: atom_id res chain seq x y z
N MET A 1 19.06 -35.48 -5.96
CA MET A 1 17.80 -35.16 -5.30
C MET A 1 18.15 -34.06 -4.31
N SER A 2 18.07 -32.81 -4.76
CA SER A 2 18.40 -31.66 -3.89
C SER A 2 17.14 -31.36 -3.07
N ASP A 3 17.25 -31.62 -1.79
CA ASP A 3 16.27 -31.14 -0.80
C ASP A 3 16.21 -29.61 -0.94
N GLY A 4 15.18 -29.14 -1.64
CA GLY A 4 14.92 -27.72 -1.77
C GLY A 4 14.48 -27.21 -0.42
N THR A 5 15.44 -26.72 0.38
CA THR A 5 15.15 -25.93 1.55
C THR A 5 14.28 -24.78 1.09
N ALA A 6 12.99 -24.86 1.33
CA ALA A 6 12.04 -23.82 0.99
C ALA A 6 12.52 -22.53 1.67
N VAL A 7 13.06 -21.61 0.89
CA VAL A 7 13.53 -20.31 1.40
C VAL A 7 12.32 -19.61 1.99
N ARG A 8 12.27 -19.54 3.32
CA ARG A 8 11.19 -18.86 4.03
C ARG A 8 11.41 -17.36 3.87
N LEU A 9 10.66 -16.77 2.98
CA LEU A 9 10.71 -15.33 2.71
C LEU A 9 9.95 -14.55 3.77
N GLU A 10 10.55 -13.47 4.24
CA GLU A 10 9.87 -12.51 5.09
C GLU A 10 8.87 -11.65 4.29
N PRO A 11 7.80 -11.11 4.91
CA PRO A 11 6.79 -10.35 4.20
C PRO A 11 7.32 -9.18 3.36
N HIS A 12 8.34 -8.47 3.84
CA HIS A 12 8.95 -7.36 3.10
C HIS A 12 9.78 -7.83 1.89
N GLU A 13 10.35 -9.04 1.94
CA GLU A 13 11.04 -9.67 0.81
C GLU A 13 10.04 -10.12 -0.26
N VAL A 14 8.91 -10.72 0.16
CA VAL A 14 7.80 -11.08 -0.73
C VAL A 14 7.28 -9.83 -1.45
N ALA A 15 7.09 -8.73 -0.73
CA ALA A 15 6.67 -7.45 -1.32
C ALA A 15 7.70 -6.91 -2.30
N LEU A 16 9.01 -7.02 -1.98
CA LEU A 16 10.09 -6.59 -2.87
C LEU A 16 10.08 -7.39 -4.19
N LEU A 17 9.91 -8.71 -4.12
CA LEU A 17 9.87 -9.59 -5.28
C LEU A 17 8.60 -9.40 -6.13
N GLY A 18 7.46 -9.11 -5.49
CA GLY A 18 6.17 -8.94 -6.16
C GLY A 18 6.01 -7.58 -6.83
N GLU A 19 6.16 -6.51 -6.06
CA GLU A 19 5.81 -5.13 -6.46
C GLU A 19 6.97 -4.14 -6.32
N GLY A 20 8.13 -4.61 -5.83
CA GLY A 20 9.37 -3.84 -5.76
C GLY A 20 9.55 -3.00 -4.49
N PRO A 21 10.55 -2.09 -4.47
CA PRO A 21 11.01 -1.41 -3.26
C PRO A 21 9.93 -0.62 -2.53
N ARG A 22 9.01 -0.02 -3.27
CA ARG A 22 7.92 0.76 -2.68
C ARG A 22 6.98 -0.12 -1.84
N ALA A 23 6.66 -1.31 -2.32
CA ALA A 23 5.83 -2.26 -1.60
C ALA A 23 6.54 -2.76 -0.33
N ALA A 24 7.85 -3.07 -0.42
CA ALA A 24 8.64 -3.48 0.74
C ALA A 24 8.66 -2.38 1.83
N VAL A 25 8.85 -1.11 1.45
CA VAL A 25 8.78 0.03 2.38
C VAL A 25 7.37 0.17 2.97
N THR A 26 6.32 -0.05 2.18
CA THR A 26 4.93 -0.02 2.69
C THR A 26 4.71 -1.11 3.74
N VAL A 27 5.18 -2.34 3.51
CA VAL A 27 5.10 -3.43 4.49
C VAL A 27 5.87 -3.07 5.77
N ALA A 28 7.08 -2.50 5.66
CA ALA A 28 7.87 -2.06 6.81
C ALA A 28 7.15 -0.96 7.63
N VAL A 29 6.48 -0.02 6.98
CA VAL A 29 5.66 1.00 7.65
C VAL A 29 4.48 0.37 8.38
N VAL A 30 3.81 -0.63 7.78
CA VAL A 30 2.70 -1.34 8.42
C VAL A 30 3.19 -2.18 9.60
N ASP A 31 4.35 -2.84 9.50
CA ASP A 31 4.99 -3.56 10.61
C ASP A 31 5.22 -2.62 11.80
N LEU A 32 5.83 -1.47 11.57
CA LEU A 32 6.04 -0.46 12.61
C LEU A 32 4.72 0.05 13.21
N HIS A 33 3.68 0.19 12.39
CA HIS A 33 2.36 0.60 12.88
C HIS A 33 1.70 -0.47 13.76
N LEU A 34 1.76 -1.74 13.37
CA LEU A 34 1.22 -2.85 14.18
C LEU A 34 1.95 -2.99 15.51
N ARG A 35 3.25 -2.67 15.53
CA ARG A 35 4.07 -2.59 16.78
C ARG A 35 3.84 -1.31 17.58
N GLY A 36 3.02 -0.37 17.11
CA GLY A 36 2.77 0.90 17.79
C GLY A 36 3.93 1.91 17.72
N LEU A 37 4.95 1.66 16.88
CA LEU A 37 6.14 2.51 16.77
C LEU A 37 5.97 3.71 15.83
N VAL A 38 4.94 3.70 14.98
CA VAL A 38 4.62 4.81 14.07
C VAL A 38 3.13 5.10 14.06
N GLU A 39 2.81 6.34 13.79
CA GLU A 39 1.43 6.81 13.64
C GLU A 39 1.28 7.73 12.43
N ALA A 40 0.05 7.88 11.95
CA ALA A 40 -0.26 8.89 10.95
C ALA A 40 -0.36 10.25 11.64
N ASP A 41 0.41 11.22 11.14
CA ASP A 41 0.43 12.59 11.60
C ASP A 41 -0.54 13.47 10.78
N LEU A 42 -0.04 14.44 10.05
CA LEU A 42 -0.83 15.22 9.10
C LEU A 42 -1.33 14.34 7.95
N PRO A 43 -2.42 14.70 7.27
CA PRO A 43 -2.92 13.92 6.14
C PRO A 43 -1.83 13.62 5.09
N GLY A 44 -1.53 12.35 4.89
CA GLY A 44 -0.52 11.90 3.95
C GLY A 44 0.90 11.83 4.51
N THR A 45 1.10 12.00 5.81
CA THR A 45 2.39 11.88 6.49
C THR A 45 2.36 10.87 7.63
N ILE A 46 3.53 10.36 7.96
CA ILE A 46 3.78 9.38 9.02
C ILE A 46 4.89 9.92 9.89
N ARG A 47 4.81 9.69 11.20
CA ARG A 47 5.88 10.00 12.15
C ARG A 47 6.17 8.82 13.07
N ALA A 48 7.38 8.77 13.62
CA ALA A 48 7.70 7.88 14.72
C ALA A 48 6.92 8.31 15.97
N ARG A 49 6.38 7.31 16.69
CA ARG A 49 5.77 7.54 18.00
C ARG A 49 6.89 7.49 19.06
N VAL A 50 6.89 8.45 19.96
CA VAL A 50 7.73 8.39 21.14
C VAL A 50 7.10 7.33 22.06
N VAL A 51 7.75 6.18 22.16
CA VAL A 51 7.34 5.12 23.10
C VAL A 51 8.20 5.28 24.32
N ASP A 52 7.60 5.47 25.48
CA ASP A 52 8.32 5.49 26.74
C ASP A 52 9.02 4.13 26.94
N ALA A 53 10.24 4.16 27.48
CA ALA A 53 11.11 2.98 27.60
C ALA A 53 10.44 1.77 28.31
N VAL A 54 9.38 2.01 29.06
CA VAL A 54 8.61 0.98 29.79
C VAL A 54 7.74 0.14 28.86
N GLU A 55 7.21 0.72 27.77
CA GLU A 55 6.37 -0.01 26.79
C GLU A 55 7.23 -0.83 25.80
N ALA A 56 8.48 -0.46 25.61
CA ALA A 56 9.40 -1.15 24.69
C ALA A 56 9.83 -2.56 25.15
N VAL A 57 9.66 -2.88 26.44
CA VAL A 57 10.05 -4.17 27.03
C VAL A 57 9.19 -5.35 26.57
N GLY A 58 8.02 -5.09 25.95
CA GLY A 58 7.12 -6.13 25.44
C GLY A 58 7.34 -6.55 23.98
N ALA A 59 8.24 -5.90 23.24
CA ALA A 59 8.51 -6.24 21.83
C ALA A 59 9.37 -7.50 21.74
N VAL A 60 8.73 -8.65 21.62
CA VAL A 60 9.34 -9.98 21.59
C VAL A 60 10.31 -10.19 20.42
N GLN A 61 10.27 -9.37 19.40
CA GLN A 61 11.12 -9.52 18.21
C GLN A 61 11.60 -8.15 17.68
N PRO A 62 12.91 -7.97 17.43
CA PRO A 62 13.42 -6.73 16.87
C PRO A 62 12.81 -6.47 15.47
N PRO A 63 12.64 -5.20 15.10
CA PRO A 63 12.16 -4.87 13.75
C PRO A 63 13.17 -5.31 12.69
N SER A 64 12.70 -5.65 11.51
CA SER A 64 13.59 -5.97 10.38
C SER A 64 14.56 -4.82 10.09
N PRO A 65 15.73 -5.06 9.48
CA PRO A 65 16.67 -3.99 9.13
C PRO A 65 16.03 -2.88 8.29
N LEU A 66 15.11 -3.24 7.39
CA LEU A 66 14.36 -2.26 6.61
C LEU A 66 13.39 -1.45 7.50
N ALA A 67 12.66 -2.09 8.41
CA ALA A 67 11.77 -1.40 9.33
C ALA A 67 12.55 -0.47 10.28
N ALA A 68 13.72 -0.90 10.78
CA ALA A 68 14.60 -0.07 11.58
C ALA A 68 15.10 1.18 10.82
N ALA A 69 15.49 1.03 9.55
CA ALA A 69 15.87 2.16 8.69
C ALA A 69 14.70 3.13 8.48
N VAL A 70 13.50 2.61 8.20
CA VAL A 70 12.28 3.43 8.06
C VAL A 70 11.97 4.17 9.35
N HIS A 71 12.03 3.51 10.51
CA HIS A 71 11.80 4.14 11.81
C HIS A 71 12.79 5.26 12.09
N GLY A 72 14.08 5.04 11.78
CA GLY A 72 15.13 6.07 11.92
C GLY A 72 14.87 7.33 11.09
N CYS A 73 14.32 7.18 9.89
CA CYS A 73 13.96 8.31 9.01
C CYS A 73 12.71 9.07 9.48
N LEU A 74 11.83 8.44 10.26
CA LEU A 74 10.55 9.03 10.72
C LEU A 74 10.67 9.89 11.98
N ARG A 75 11.88 10.25 12.41
CA ARG A 75 12.10 11.28 13.46
C ARG A 75 11.50 12.62 13.05
N VAL A 76 11.42 12.87 11.77
CA VAL A 76 10.69 14.00 11.15
C VAL A 76 9.53 13.40 10.35
N PRO A 77 8.31 13.98 10.47
CA PRO A 77 7.17 13.49 9.71
C PRO A 77 7.46 13.46 8.21
N ALA A 78 7.19 12.35 7.56
CA ALA A 78 7.49 12.14 6.16
C ALA A 78 6.33 11.48 5.40
N ALA A 79 6.17 11.84 4.13
CA ALA A 79 5.23 11.16 3.25
C ALA A 79 5.81 9.81 2.77
N PRO A 80 4.98 8.76 2.55
CA PRO A 80 5.45 7.45 2.08
C PRO A 80 6.30 7.52 0.80
N LYS A 81 6.00 8.45 -0.08
CA LYS A 81 6.77 8.66 -1.31
C LYS A 81 8.18 9.21 -1.06
N ALA A 82 8.36 9.98 0.01
CA ALA A 82 9.66 10.53 0.39
C ALA A 82 10.55 9.42 0.99
N LEU A 83 9.97 8.52 1.81
CA LEU A 83 10.69 7.40 2.40
C LEU A 83 11.41 6.53 1.36
N VAL A 84 10.75 6.24 0.24
CA VAL A 84 11.36 5.41 -0.82
C VAL A 84 12.59 6.07 -1.46
N LYS A 85 12.71 7.40 -1.35
CA LYS A 85 13.82 8.17 -1.91
C LYS A 85 14.97 8.36 -0.90
N ASP A 86 14.72 8.08 0.36
CA ASP A 86 15.71 8.24 1.43
C ASP A 86 16.94 7.34 1.20
N PRO A 87 18.17 7.87 1.33
CA PRO A 87 19.39 7.11 1.10
C PRO A 87 19.56 5.91 2.05
N GLY A 88 19.20 6.07 3.33
CA GLY A 88 19.30 5.00 4.33
C GLY A 88 18.33 3.85 4.03
N ILE A 89 17.11 4.18 3.63
CA ILE A 89 16.11 3.17 3.23
C ILE A 89 16.54 2.48 1.92
N ARG A 90 17.09 3.23 0.96
CA ARG A 90 17.62 2.64 -0.27
C ARG A 90 18.78 1.68 -0.01
N LEU A 91 19.66 2.02 0.94
CA LEU A 91 20.74 1.14 1.39
C LEU A 91 20.17 -0.13 2.04
N ALA A 92 19.21 -0.02 2.95
CA ALA A 92 18.57 -1.18 3.58
C ALA A 92 17.91 -2.10 2.56
N VAL A 93 17.23 -1.55 1.55
CA VAL A 93 16.66 -2.33 0.43
C VAL A 93 17.77 -2.97 -0.41
N ALA A 94 18.90 -2.30 -0.63
CA ALA A 94 20.03 -2.88 -1.37
C ALA A 94 20.64 -4.07 -0.62
N VAL A 95 20.84 -3.94 0.68
CA VAL A 95 21.34 -5.03 1.54
C VAL A 95 20.40 -6.23 1.53
N MET A 96 19.07 -6.00 1.62
CA MET A 96 18.06 -7.05 1.55
C MET A 96 18.07 -7.80 0.21
N ARG A 97 18.49 -7.16 -0.88
CA ARG A 97 18.59 -7.81 -2.20
C ARG A 97 19.72 -8.83 -2.31
N ILE A 98 20.76 -8.72 -1.49
CA ILE A 98 21.93 -9.60 -1.55
C ILE A 98 21.52 -11.06 -1.35
N PRO A 99 20.93 -11.47 -0.22
CA PRO A 99 20.53 -12.86 0.00
C PRO A 99 19.48 -13.34 -1.02
N LEU A 100 18.60 -12.46 -1.50
CA LEU A 100 17.64 -12.82 -2.54
C LEU A 100 18.29 -13.08 -3.91
N ALA A 101 19.38 -12.37 -4.22
CA ALA A 101 20.15 -12.62 -5.43
C ALA A 101 20.98 -13.90 -5.31
N GLU A 102 21.58 -14.18 -4.16
CA GLU A 102 22.30 -15.43 -3.84
C GLU A 102 21.35 -16.64 -3.93
N ALA A 103 20.12 -16.49 -3.48
CA ALA A 103 19.06 -17.51 -3.63
C ALA A 103 18.52 -17.64 -5.06
N GLY A 104 19.05 -16.88 -6.04
CA GLY A 104 18.58 -16.90 -7.42
C GLY A 104 17.19 -16.32 -7.66
N LEU A 105 16.64 -15.57 -6.69
CA LEU A 105 15.32 -14.95 -6.77
C LEU A 105 15.35 -13.60 -7.50
N LEU A 106 16.52 -12.95 -7.56
CA LEU A 106 16.76 -11.72 -8.32
C LEU A 106 17.74 -11.96 -9.46
N ARG A 107 17.48 -11.31 -10.60
CA ARG A 107 18.35 -11.40 -11.79
C ARG A 107 19.39 -10.28 -11.74
N TYR A 108 20.64 -10.67 -11.70
CA TYR A 108 21.76 -9.74 -11.86
C TYR A 108 21.95 -9.35 -13.35
N PRO A 109 22.33 -8.12 -13.73
CA PRO A 109 22.60 -6.95 -12.88
C PRO A 109 21.36 -6.08 -12.56
N LEU A 110 20.25 -6.30 -13.22
CA LEU A 110 19.04 -5.45 -13.12
C LEU A 110 18.28 -5.60 -11.80
N LEU A 111 18.63 -6.59 -10.96
CA LEU A 111 17.98 -6.87 -9.68
C LEU A 111 16.45 -6.98 -9.76
N GLY A 112 15.94 -7.36 -10.92
CA GLY A 112 14.53 -7.67 -11.12
C GLY A 112 14.21 -9.11 -10.70
N ALA A 113 12.98 -9.35 -10.22
CA ALA A 113 12.53 -10.68 -9.83
C ALA A 113 12.60 -11.67 -10.99
N THR A 114 13.14 -12.87 -10.73
CA THR A 114 13.21 -13.96 -11.70
C THR A 114 11.81 -14.54 -11.98
N ARG A 115 11.69 -15.36 -13.03
CA ARG A 115 10.42 -16.07 -13.30
C ARG A 115 10.04 -17.01 -12.15
N ALA A 116 11.03 -17.66 -11.54
CA ALA A 116 10.83 -18.54 -10.39
C ALA A 116 10.29 -17.75 -9.18
N ALA A 117 10.90 -16.60 -8.85
CA ALA A 117 10.43 -15.72 -7.78
C ALA A 117 8.99 -15.23 -8.01
N ARG A 118 8.68 -14.80 -9.25
CA ARG A 118 7.31 -14.35 -9.59
C ARG A 118 6.28 -15.47 -9.50
N ARG A 119 6.67 -16.70 -9.87
CA ARG A 119 5.82 -17.87 -9.70
C ARG A 119 5.58 -18.13 -8.23
N HIS A 120 6.62 -18.18 -7.42
CA HIS A 120 6.53 -18.38 -5.99
C HIS A 120 5.63 -17.35 -5.29
N VAL A 121 5.78 -16.05 -5.61
CA VAL A 121 4.88 -14.99 -5.09
C VAL A 121 3.43 -15.20 -5.53
N ARG A 122 3.20 -15.70 -6.75
CA ARG A 122 1.85 -16.02 -7.24
C ARG A 122 1.26 -17.22 -6.49
N ASP A 123 2.04 -18.25 -6.25
CA ASP A 123 1.61 -19.45 -5.52
C ASP A 123 1.26 -19.08 -4.08
N LEU A 124 2.11 -18.29 -3.39
CA LEU A 124 1.80 -17.73 -2.07
C LEU A 124 0.50 -16.90 -2.08
N ARG A 125 0.24 -16.14 -3.14
CA ARG A 125 -1.01 -15.35 -3.25
C ARG A 125 -2.26 -16.24 -3.38
N HIS A 126 -2.12 -17.42 -3.99
CA HIS A 126 -3.19 -18.41 -4.06
C HIS A 126 -3.38 -19.16 -2.74
N GLU A 127 -2.29 -19.45 -2.04
CA GLU A 127 -2.31 -20.12 -0.73
C GLU A 127 -2.88 -19.20 0.38
N HIS A 128 -2.65 -17.90 0.26
CA HIS A 128 -3.11 -16.88 1.20
C HIS A 128 -4.08 -15.89 0.53
N PRO A 129 -5.31 -16.29 0.26
CA PRO A 129 -6.32 -15.40 -0.32
C PRO A 129 -6.69 -14.30 0.69
N LEU A 130 -7.16 -13.16 0.18
CA LEU A 130 -7.60 -12.07 1.03
C LEU A 130 -8.81 -12.51 1.87
N PRO A 131 -8.73 -12.47 3.20
CA PRO A 131 -9.82 -12.92 4.06
C PRO A 131 -11.00 -11.94 4.02
N ALA A 132 -12.19 -12.42 4.31
CA ALA A 132 -13.38 -11.56 4.42
C ALA A 132 -13.35 -10.65 5.67
N SER A 133 -12.55 -11.00 6.69
CA SER A 133 -12.48 -10.30 7.98
C SER A 133 -11.02 -10.21 8.46
N ARG A 134 -10.72 -9.14 9.20
CA ARG A 134 -9.41 -8.93 9.84
C ARG A 134 -9.22 -9.63 11.18
N HIS A 135 -10.27 -10.28 11.73
CA HIS A 135 -10.22 -10.89 13.03
C HIS A 135 -9.47 -12.24 13.00
N GLY A 136 -8.75 -12.54 14.08
CA GLY A 136 -8.03 -13.80 14.24
C GLY A 136 -6.69 -13.91 13.49
N LEU A 137 -6.27 -12.87 12.75
CA LEU A 137 -5.00 -12.86 12.06
C LEU A 137 -3.87 -12.41 12.98
N THR A 138 -2.76 -13.13 12.95
CA THR A 138 -1.49 -12.70 13.55
C THR A 138 -0.90 -11.51 12.80
N ASP A 139 0.00 -10.75 13.42
CA ASP A 139 0.65 -9.63 12.76
C ASP A 139 1.50 -10.07 11.57
N HIS A 140 2.15 -11.24 11.65
CA HIS A 140 2.88 -11.81 10.53
C HIS A 140 1.96 -12.11 9.33
N GLU A 141 0.79 -12.72 9.56
CA GLU A 141 -0.19 -12.97 8.51
C GLU A 141 -0.72 -11.68 7.90
N ARG A 142 -0.97 -10.65 8.72
CA ARG A 142 -1.37 -9.32 8.23
C ARG A 142 -0.31 -8.72 7.32
N LEU A 143 0.96 -8.79 7.71
CA LEU A 143 2.08 -8.30 6.91
C LEU A 143 2.23 -9.08 5.60
N LEU A 144 2.10 -10.40 5.66
CA LEU A 144 2.13 -11.24 4.46
C LEU A 144 0.99 -10.91 3.49
N LEU A 145 -0.22 -10.72 4.00
CA LEU A 145 -1.36 -10.30 3.18
C LEU A 145 -1.14 -8.92 2.55
N VAL A 146 -0.56 -7.96 3.28
CA VAL A 146 -0.19 -6.66 2.71
C VAL A 146 0.88 -6.80 1.63
N ALA A 147 1.86 -7.69 1.83
CA ALA A 147 2.90 -7.98 0.85
C ALA A 147 2.35 -8.59 -0.44
N LEU A 148 1.35 -9.47 -0.33
CA LEU A 148 0.75 -10.21 -1.45
C LEU A 148 -0.33 -9.43 -2.18
N HIS A 149 -1.17 -8.69 -1.45
CA HIS A 149 -2.39 -8.05 -1.99
C HIS A 149 -2.35 -6.51 -1.97
N GLY A 150 -1.28 -5.91 -1.45
CA GLY A 150 -1.04 -4.47 -1.51
C GLY A 150 -2.19 -3.63 -0.98
N GLU A 151 -2.70 -2.74 -1.82
CA GLU A 151 -3.74 -1.76 -1.44
C GLU A 151 -5.05 -2.41 -0.95
N ALA A 152 -5.45 -3.56 -1.51
CA ALA A 152 -6.65 -4.26 -1.08
C ALA A 152 -6.54 -4.75 0.37
N ALA A 153 -5.38 -5.31 0.75
CA ALA A 153 -5.11 -5.72 2.12
C ALA A 153 -5.00 -4.52 3.07
N LEU A 154 -4.37 -3.42 2.65
CA LEU A 154 -4.29 -2.19 3.45
C LEU A 154 -5.68 -1.64 3.79
N ARG A 155 -6.60 -1.64 2.83
CA ARG A 155 -7.98 -1.18 3.03
C ARG A 155 -8.77 -2.06 4.00
N LEU A 156 -8.48 -3.34 4.03
CA LEU A 156 -9.14 -4.31 4.92
C LEU A 156 -8.54 -4.30 6.32
N LEU A 157 -7.21 -4.39 6.42
CA LEU A 157 -6.51 -4.66 7.68
C LEU A 157 -6.25 -3.41 8.50
N VAL A 158 -5.84 -2.31 7.85
CA VAL A 158 -5.45 -1.05 8.52
C VAL A 158 -6.07 0.18 7.83
N PRO A 159 -7.40 0.22 7.60
CA PRO A 159 -8.04 1.23 6.74
C PRO A 159 -7.81 2.66 7.20
N ARG A 160 -7.96 2.94 8.49
CA ARG A 160 -7.80 4.28 9.06
C ARG A 160 -6.37 4.78 8.94
N PHE A 161 -5.41 3.93 9.27
CA PHE A 161 -4.00 4.27 9.16
C PHE A 161 -3.59 4.44 7.70
N ALA A 162 -3.92 3.49 6.84
CA ALA A 162 -3.57 3.52 5.42
C ALA A 162 -4.08 4.78 4.71
N LEU A 163 -5.30 5.20 5.04
CA LEU A 163 -5.90 6.41 4.47
C LEU A 163 -5.24 7.69 4.99
N ARG A 164 -5.03 7.80 6.32
CA ARG A 164 -4.41 8.98 6.94
C ARG A 164 -2.94 9.12 6.59
N ALA A 165 -2.21 8.02 6.55
CA ALA A 165 -0.81 7.95 6.18
C ALA A 165 -0.55 8.17 4.66
N GLY A 166 -1.60 8.21 3.83
CA GLY A 166 -1.46 8.36 2.38
C GLY A 166 -0.90 7.12 1.67
N LEU A 167 -0.99 5.95 2.29
CA LEU A 167 -0.60 4.67 1.68
C LEU A 167 -1.62 4.22 0.64
N VAL A 168 -2.88 4.59 0.83
CA VAL A 168 -4.01 4.30 -0.05
C VAL A 168 -4.63 5.62 -0.51
N ARG A 169 -4.93 5.73 -1.80
CA ARG A 169 -5.69 6.87 -2.32
C ARG A 169 -7.11 6.83 -1.77
N ARG A 170 -7.65 8.00 -1.40
CA ARG A 170 -9.11 8.11 -1.27
C ARG A 170 -9.70 7.65 -2.59
N ALA A 171 -10.54 6.63 -2.56
CA ALA A 171 -11.38 6.35 -3.71
C ALA A 171 -12.17 7.64 -3.97
N GLU A 172 -12.02 8.24 -5.13
CA GLU A 172 -12.94 9.24 -5.62
C GLU A 172 -14.26 8.53 -5.85
N VAL A 173 -15.01 8.36 -4.76
CA VAL A 173 -16.37 7.86 -4.82
C VAL A 173 -17.16 8.93 -5.55
N GLY A 174 -17.40 8.67 -6.83
CA GLY A 174 -18.65 9.13 -7.29
C GLY A 174 -18.73 10.25 -8.30
N ARG A 175 -17.70 10.80 -8.92
CA ARG A 175 -18.00 11.59 -10.14
C ARG A 175 -18.14 10.72 -11.39
N ALA A 176 -17.32 9.71 -11.53
CA ALA A 176 -17.37 8.82 -12.70
C ALA A 176 -18.55 7.83 -12.66
N ALA A 177 -18.95 7.35 -11.47
CA ALA A 177 -20.08 6.44 -11.34
C ALA A 177 -21.42 7.16 -11.56
N LEU A 178 -21.59 8.36 -11.00
CA LEU A 178 -22.80 9.18 -11.21
C LEU A 178 -22.95 9.65 -12.66
N LEU A 179 -21.85 9.96 -13.35
CA LEU A 179 -21.87 10.33 -14.76
C LEU A 179 -22.12 9.13 -15.69
N LYS A 180 -21.76 7.91 -15.28
CA LYS A 180 -21.99 6.69 -16.06
C LYS A 180 -23.44 6.23 -15.94
N ASP A 181 -24.08 6.44 -14.81
CA ASP A 181 -25.49 6.11 -14.60
C ASP A 181 -26.41 7.14 -15.28
N SER A 182 -26.03 8.42 -15.29
CA SER A 182 -26.76 9.47 -16.01
C SER A 182 -26.72 9.31 -17.54
N ARG A 183 -25.71 8.61 -18.10
CA ARG A 183 -25.63 8.32 -19.53
C ARG A 183 -26.40 7.06 -19.96
N ARG A 184 -26.83 6.23 -19.02
CA ARG A 184 -27.58 5.01 -19.30
C ARG A 184 -29.11 5.21 -19.27
N GLY A 185 -29.56 6.39 -18.85
CA GLY A 185 -30.98 6.72 -18.69
C GLY A 185 -31.65 7.49 -19.85
N THR A 186 -30.94 7.82 -20.92
CA THR A 186 -31.51 8.57 -22.05
C THR A 186 -31.33 7.84 -23.37
N ASN A 187 -31.98 6.69 -23.48
CA ASN A 187 -32.31 6.16 -24.80
C ASN A 187 -33.63 5.41 -24.69
N GLY A 188 -34.74 6.14 -24.88
CA GLY A 188 -36.07 5.55 -24.97
C GLY A 188 -37.16 6.59 -24.82
N GLY A 189 -37.77 7.01 -25.90
CA GLY A 189 -39.09 7.59 -25.86
C GLY A 189 -39.18 8.99 -26.47
N GLY A 190 -39.60 9.03 -27.72
CA GLY A 190 -40.03 10.22 -28.47
C GLY A 190 -41.21 10.90 -27.84
N GLY A 191 -41.37 12.17 -28.16
CA GLY A 191 -42.56 12.97 -27.83
C GLY A 191 -42.29 14.40 -28.24
N ALA A 192 -42.76 14.72 -29.46
CA ALA A 192 -42.92 16.08 -29.94
C ALA A 192 -43.75 16.90 -28.94
N PHE A 193 -43.53 18.19 -28.91
CA PHE A 193 -44.55 19.21 -28.98
C PHE A 193 -44.03 20.56 -28.54
N LEU A 194 -44.09 21.53 -29.51
CA LEU A 194 -44.60 22.91 -29.48
C LEU A 194 -43.73 23.96 -28.79
N SER A 195 -43.06 24.68 -29.58
CA SER A 195 -43.25 26.06 -30.02
C SER A 195 -44.23 26.92 -29.19
N CYS A 196 -43.66 27.95 -28.58
CA CYS A 196 -44.21 29.29 -28.34
C CYS A 196 -43.11 30.10 -27.70
N GLY A 197 -42.59 31.19 -28.19
CA GLY A 197 -43.24 32.32 -28.85
C GLY A 197 -43.36 33.48 -27.84
N GLY A 198 -42.70 34.57 -28.11
CA GLY A 198 -42.90 35.84 -27.41
C GLY A 198 -41.73 36.21 -26.51
N GLY A 199 -40.94 37.24 -26.69
CA GLY A 199 -41.26 38.55 -27.26
C GLY A 199 -41.07 39.64 -26.20
N GLY A 200 -40.27 40.64 -26.55
CA GLY A 200 -40.43 41.95 -26.00
C GLY A 200 -39.47 42.37 -24.87
N GLY A 201 -38.53 43.20 -25.15
CA GLY A 201 -38.56 44.65 -24.98
C GLY A 201 -37.90 45.03 -23.67
N GLY A 202 -36.81 45.82 -23.57
CA GLY A 202 -36.73 47.20 -24.01
C GLY A 202 -36.38 48.07 -22.85
N GLY A 203 -35.42 49.03 -23.05
CA GLY A 203 -35.24 50.24 -22.28
C GLY A 203 -34.26 50.11 -21.10
N GLY A 204 -33.14 50.82 -20.98
CA GLY A 204 -32.89 52.22 -21.27
C GLY A 204 -32.65 52.97 -20.00
N GLY A 205 -31.59 53.73 -20.00
CA GLY A 205 -31.55 54.93 -19.15
C GLY A 205 -30.48 55.02 -18.08
N GLU A 206 -29.54 55.83 -18.46
CA GLU A 206 -28.78 56.79 -17.64
C GLU A 206 -27.83 56.26 -16.58
#